data_5e3adc8d8d27c3a6b748e81afeacafd9
#
_entry.id   5e3adc8d8d27c3a6b748e81afeacafd9
#
_cell.length_a   1.000
_cell.length_b   1.000
_cell.length_c   1.000
_cell.angle_alpha   90.00
_cell.angle_beta   90.00
_cell.angle_gamma   90.00
#
_symmetry.space_group_name_H-M   'P 1'
#
loop_
_entity.id
_entity.type
_entity.pdbx_description
1 polymer ?
#
loop_
_entity_poly.entity_id
_entity_poly.type
_entity_poly.pdbx_seq_one_letter_code
_entity_poly.pdbx_strand_id
1 'polypeptide(L)'
;KFSKLEDINQLNFKPIFLDDGLIFFDKKGTIIRYNNNKKIVWKNNHYSKPEKKLKPKLNFSQKGETLIVTDNIAKYYSVNINTGELNWSKNNTYPFNSGIKIFEDKFFSIDYKNTLRCYNINDGSECWNLKTEDTFTIASSKFSLIIINDVLIFSNSIGDITAVDIETGLIVWQLPTQSSSIINETYNFKISKLVSDGNSIFFSNNKNEFYSIDVKTGTTNWINDINSNLTPIVTGNLIFTVSNDGYLHVIEKNKGNIVRINDLYLNYKEKKRKDIKPVGFSIDNSNLYLTNTDGKMII
;
A
#
# COMPACT_ATOMS: atom_id res chain seq x y z
N LYS A 1 7.03 -23.54 12.96
CA LYS A 1 5.64 -23.38 13.44
C LYS A 1 5.68 -22.26 14.45
N PHE A 2 5.20 -21.07 14.11
CA PHE A 2 4.98 -20.01 15.08
C PHE A 2 3.82 -20.47 15.96
N SER A 3 4.11 -20.95 17.15
CA SER A 3 3.10 -21.48 18.06
C SER A 3 2.11 -20.38 18.43
N LYS A 4 0.83 -20.61 18.20
CA LYS A 4 -0.32 -19.73 18.53
C LYS A 4 -0.40 -18.39 17.81
N LEU A 5 -0.11 -18.35 16.54
CA LEU A 5 -0.55 -17.31 15.64
C LEU A 5 -2.01 -17.54 15.18
N GLU A 6 -2.85 -18.06 16.08
CA GLU A 6 -4.29 -18.28 15.85
C GLU A 6 -5.05 -17.01 15.44
N ASP A 7 -4.37 -15.88 15.48
CA ASP A 7 -4.97 -14.57 15.34
C ASP A 7 -4.50 -13.77 14.11
N ILE A 8 -3.71 -14.35 13.20
CA ILE A 8 -3.33 -13.69 11.95
C ILE A 8 -4.40 -13.96 10.87
N ASN A 9 -5.60 -13.46 11.07
CA ASN A 9 -6.63 -13.38 10.04
C ASN A 9 -6.65 -11.98 9.40
N GLN A 10 -5.50 -11.45 9.01
CA GLN A 10 -5.43 -10.15 8.37
C GLN A 10 -4.80 -10.25 7.00
N LEU A 11 -5.63 -10.15 5.98
CA LEU A 11 -5.27 -10.15 4.55
C LEU A 11 -4.24 -9.09 4.14
N ASN A 12 -3.87 -8.16 5.04
CA ASN A 12 -2.95 -7.04 4.78
C ASN A 12 -1.81 -6.94 5.79
N PHE A 13 -1.46 -8.05 6.42
CA PHE A 13 -0.33 -8.08 7.34
C PHE A 13 1.00 -7.98 6.57
N LYS A 14 1.81 -6.98 6.89
CA LYS A 14 3.16 -6.83 6.36
C LYS A 14 4.14 -6.78 7.53
N PRO A 15 4.90 -7.86 7.78
CA PRO A 15 6.00 -7.82 8.71
C PRO A 15 7.11 -6.90 8.21
N ILE A 16 7.89 -6.33 9.10
CA ILE A 16 9.18 -5.74 8.77
C ILE A 16 10.24 -6.80 8.98
N PHE A 17 11.02 -7.06 7.94
CA PHE A 17 12.19 -7.91 8.02
C PHE A 17 13.40 -7.06 8.41
N LEU A 18 14.13 -7.52 9.40
CA LEU A 18 15.38 -6.94 9.89
C LEU A 18 16.51 -7.90 9.55
N ASP A 19 17.76 -7.43 9.55
CA ASP A 19 18.93 -8.29 9.33
C ASP A 19 19.02 -9.41 10.37
N ASP A 20 18.58 -9.13 11.60
CA ASP A 20 18.61 -10.05 12.74
C ASP A 20 17.26 -10.67 13.12
N GLY A 21 16.19 -10.46 12.30
CA GLY A 21 14.88 -11.01 12.61
C GLY A 21 13.70 -10.34 11.92
N LEU A 22 12.57 -10.29 12.59
CA LEU A 22 11.35 -9.68 12.06
C LEU A 22 10.48 -9.05 13.16
N ILE A 23 9.68 -8.07 12.76
CA ILE A 23 8.65 -7.42 13.60
C ILE A 23 7.29 -7.63 12.97
N PHE A 24 6.30 -7.97 13.80
CA PHE A 24 4.89 -8.03 13.41
C PHE A 24 3.97 -7.70 14.59
N PHE A 25 2.66 -7.78 14.39
CA PHE A 25 1.67 -7.49 15.42
C PHE A 25 0.54 -8.52 15.48
N ASP A 26 -0.07 -8.67 16.65
CA ASP A 26 -1.25 -9.51 16.86
C ASP A 26 -2.58 -8.73 16.71
N LYS A 27 -3.72 -9.42 16.80
CA LYS A 27 -5.08 -8.82 16.70
C LYS A 27 -5.39 -7.75 17.75
N LYS A 28 -4.61 -7.67 18.83
CA LYS A 28 -4.76 -6.68 19.89
C LYS A 28 -3.80 -5.50 19.74
N GLY A 29 -3.07 -5.46 18.61
CA GLY A 29 -2.05 -4.44 18.37
C GLY A 29 -0.78 -4.62 19.19
N THR A 30 -0.52 -5.84 19.70
CA THR A 30 0.74 -6.12 20.38
C THR A 30 1.83 -6.25 19.33
N ILE A 31 2.88 -5.45 19.43
CA ILE A 31 4.05 -5.55 18.55
C ILE A 31 4.99 -6.60 19.15
N ILE A 32 5.52 -7.46 18.30
CA ILE A 32 6.38 -8.57 18.66
C ILE A 32 7.60 -8.56 17.77
N ARG A 33 8.80 -8.53 18.34
CA ARG A 33 10.07 -8.70 17.63
C ARG A 33 10.62 -10.09 17.88
N TYR A 34 10.97 -10.78 16.81
CA TYR A 34 11.69 -12.05 16.82
C TYR A 34 13.08 -11.88 16.25
N ASN A 35 14.03 -12.63 16.77
CA ASN A 35 15.34 -12.78 16.16
C ASN A 35 15.36 -13.95 15.15
N ASN A 36 16.47 -14.10 14.42
CA ASN A 36 16.67 -15.18 13.45
C ASN A 36 16.61 -16.59 14.09
N ASN A 37 16.85 -16.69 15.39
CA ASN A 37 16.71 -17.95 16.15
C ASN A 37 15.27 -18.24 16.60
N LYS A 38 14.28 -17.49 16.07
CA LYS A 38 12.85 -17.62 16.39
C LYS A 38 12.49 -17.35 17.85
N LYS A 39 13.37 -16.66 18.59
CA LYS A 39 13.10 -16.24 19.97
C LYS A 39 12.52 -14.83 19.98
N ILE A 40 11.58 -14.58 20.89
CA ILE A 40 11.03 -13.24 21.14
C ILE A 40 12.13 -12.40 21.79
N VAL A 41 12.48 -11.29 21.17
CA VAL A 41 13.38 -10.27 21.71
C VAL A 41 12.61 -9.40 22.69
N TRP A 42 11.47 -8.87 22.24
CA TRP A 42 10.52 -8.12 23.07
C TRP A 42 9.09 -8.26 22.52
N LYS A 43 8.13 -7.95 23.41
CA LYS A 43 6.71 -7.98 23.11
C LYS A 43 6.00 -6.89 23.91
N ASN A 44 5.56 -5.82 23.24
CA ASN A 44 4.96 -4.66 23.87
C ASN A 44 3.61 -4.29 23.24
N ASN A 45 2.70 -3.78 24.06
CA ASN A 45 1.40 -3.32 23.62
C ASN A 45 1.13 -1.93 24.17
N HIS A 46 0.99 -0.95 23.28
CA HIS A 46 0.83 0.46 23.61
C HIS A 46 -0.64 0.92 23.56
N TYR A 47 -1.58 -0.03 23.67
CA TYR A 47 -3.02 0.22 23.66
C TYR A 47 -3.64 -0.02 25.03
N SER A 48 -4.59 0.85 25.43
CA SER A 48 -5.45 0.67 26.56
C SER A 48 -6.42 -0.52 26.39
N LYS A 49 -7.07 -0.96 27.47
CA LYS A 49 -8.05 -2.05 27.39
C LYS A 49 -9.21 -1.79 26.41
N PRO A 50 -9.80 -0.57 26.35
CA PRO A 50 -10.82 -0.25 25.33
C PRO A 50 -10.27 -0.30 23.89
N GLU A 51 -9.10 0.28 23.63
CA GLU A 51 -8.48 0.32 22.29
C GLU A 51 -8.20 -1.10 21.76
N LYS A 52 -7.74 -2.03 22.60
CA LYS A 52 -7.51 -3.43 22.22
C LYS A 52 -8.77 -4.14 21.72
N LYS A 53 -9.96 -3.76 22.21
CA LYS A 53 -11.24 -4.32 21.75
C LYS A 53 -11.58 -3.88 20.34
N LEU A 54 -11.05 -2.74 19.86
CA LEU A 54 -11.23 -2.23 18.52
C LEU A 54 -10.38 -2.97 17.48
N LYS A 55 -9.51 -3.90 17.93
CA LYS A 55 -8.63 -4.73 17.08
C LYS A 55 -7.79 -3.87 16.13
N PRO A 56 -6.86 -3.05 16.67
CA PRO A 56 -6.07 -2.13 15.87
C PRO A 56 -5.26 -2.87 14.81
N LYS A 57 -5.30 -2.35 13.58
CA LYS A 57 -4.53 -2.83 12.43
C LYS A 57 -3.40 -1.84 12.18
N LEU A 58 -2.18 -2.31 12.32
CA LEU A 58 -1.01 -1.46 12.31
C LEU A 58 -0.38 -1.38 10.93
N ASN A 59 0.11 -0.20 10.58
CA ASN A 59 1.07 0.01 9.51
C ASN A 59 2.40 0.38 10.16
N PHE A 60 3.49 -0.12 9.61
CA PHE A 60 4.84 0.08 10.10
C PHE A 60 5.72 0.75 9.05
N SER A 61 6.62 1.60 9.49
CA SER A 61 7.78 2.04 8.74
C SER A 61 8.95 2.26 9.70
N GLN A 62 10.17 1.97 9.23
CA GLN A 62 11.39 2.03 10.04
C GLN A 62 12.38 3.02 9.45
N LYS A 63 13.06 3.75 10.34
CA LYS A 63 14.26 4.52 10.03
C LYS A 63 15.25 4.39 11.19
N GLY A 64 16.42 3.78 10.93
CA GLY A 64 17.39 3.49 11.97
C GLY A 64 16.77 2.68 13.12
N GLU A 65 16.89 3.16 14.35
CA GLU A 65 16.31 2.53 15.53
C GLU A 65 14.86 2.92 15.81
N THR A 66 14.27 3.75 14.99
CA THR A 66 12.89 4.26 15.15
C THR A 66 11.91 3.48 14.31
N LEU A 67 10.89 2.89 14.94
CA LEU A 67 9.74 2.29 14.30
C LEU A 67 8.54 3.22 14.46
N ILE A 68 8.03 3.73 13.34
CA ILE A 68 6.80 4.53 13.28
C ILE A 68 5.61 3.61 13.03
N VAL A 69 4.56 3.83 13.78
CA VAL A 69 3.31 3.06 13.72
C VAL A 69 2.13 3.99 13.53
N THR A 70 1.27 3.68 12.56
CA THR A 70 -0.06 4.29 12.40
C THR A 70 -1.11 3.19 12.37
N ASP A 71 -2.34 3.49 12.74
CA ASP A 71 -3.39 2.48 12.81
C ASP A 71 -4.77 2.93 12.29
N ASN A 72 -5.70 1.97 12.27
CA ASN A 72 -7.08 2.17 11.84
C ASN A 72 -8.02 2.69 12.96
N ILE A 73 -7.49 3.08 14.10
CA ILE A 73 -8.24 3.69 15.21
C ILE A 73 -7.75 5.10 15.54
N ALA A 74 -7.03 5.72 14.59
CA ALA A 74 -6.50 7.09 14.63
C ALA A 74 -5.31 7.31 15.58
N LYS A 75 -4.69 6.26 16.09
CA LYS A 75 -3.48 6.40 16.92
C LYS A 75 -2.22 6.29 16.07
N TYR A 76 -1.22 7.09 16.39
CA TYR A 76 0.12 6.99 15.83
C TYR A 76 1.17 7.20 16.90
N TYR A 77 2.28 6.50 16.77
CA TYR A 77 3.31 6.51 17.79
C TYR A 77 4.65 6.01 17.26
N SER A 78 5.70 6.27 18.01
CA SER A 78 7.04 5.80 17.74
C SER A 78 7.53 4.92 18.86
N VAL A 79 8.22 3.84 18.52
CA VAL A 79 8.90 2.96 19.47
C VAL A 79 10.36 2.76 19.08
N ASN A 80 11.22 2.55 20.05
CA ASN A 80 12.57 2.08 19.79
C ASN A 80 12.52 0.63 19.30
N ILE A 81 13.13 0.36 18.15
CA ILE A 81 13.06 -0.95 17.49
C ILE A 81 13.79 -2.04 18.28
N ASN A 82 14.81 -1.65 19.07
CA ASN A 82 15.64 -2.59 19.82
C ASN A 82 15.01 -3.01 21.14
N THR A 83 14.33 -2.07 21.83
CA THR A 83 13.74 -2.31 23.17
C THR A 83 12.23 -2.45 23.15
N GLY A 84 11.56 -1.94 22.08
CA GLY A 84 10.09 -1.86 22.01
C GLY A 84 9.49 -0.79 22.93
N GLU A 85 10.30 0.06 23.56
CA GLU A 85 9.84 1.15 24.41
C GLU A 85 9.25 2.28 23.59
N LEU A 86 8.23 2.93 24.16
CA LEU A 86 7.53 4.03 23.53
C LEU A 86 8.37 5.31 23.58
N ASN A 87 8.66 5.92 22.43
CA ASN A 87 9.29 7.23 22.37
C ASN A 87 8.24 8.33 22.58
N TRP A 88 7.16 8.29 21.81
CA TRP A 88 6.02 9.19 21.90
C TRP A 88 4.75 8.54 21.34
N SER A 89 3.56 9.07 21.71
CA SER A 89 2.26 8.60 21.20
C SER A 89 1.29 9.76 21.08
N LYS A 90 0.56 9.82 19.97
CA LYS A 90 -0.44 10.84 19.65
C LYS A 90 -1.67 10.23 18.97
N ASN A 91 -2.73 11.02 18.86
CA ASN A 91 -3.94 10.64 18.13
C ASN A 91 -4.19 11.63 16.99
N ASN A 92 -4.58 11.09 15.84
CA ASN A 92 -5.10 11.85 14.73
C ASN A 92 -6.62 12.06 14.90
N THR A 93 -7.21 12.96 14.10
CA THR A 93 -8.67 13.17 14.09
C THR A 93 -9.38 11.97 13.46
N TYR A 94 -8.81 11.39 12.41
CA TYR A 94 -9.39 10.27 11.66
C TYR A 94 -8.41 9.10 11.57
N PRO A 95 -8.92 7.85 11.48
CA PRO A 95 -8.10 6.66 11.26
C PRO A 95 -7.26 6.75 9.98
N PHE A 96 -6.08 6.13 9.99
CA PHE A 96 -5.21 6.08 8.82
C PHE A 96 -5.63 4.98 7.84
N ASN A 97 -5.58 5.28 6.54
CA ASN A 97 -5.93 4.36 5.45
C ASN A 97 -4.82 4.14 4.42
N SER A 98 -3.61 4.56 4.70
CA SER A 98 -2.45 4.27 3.86
C SER A 98 -1.35 3.54 4.63
N GLY A 99 -0.30 3.12 3.92
CA GLY A 99 0.97 2.83 4.55
C GLY A 99 1.68 4.11 4.97
N ILE A 100 2.83 3.94 5.61
CA ILE A 100 3.70 5.05 6.03
C ILE A 100 4.85 5.17 5.03
N LYS A 101 5.20 6.40 4.65
CA LYS A 101 6.45 6.73 3.97
C LYS A 101 7.28 7.63 4.85
N ILE A 102 8.59 7.41 4.84
CA ILE A 102 9.56 8.21 5.57
C ILE A 102 10.50 8.88 4.58
N PHE A 103 10.75 10.15 4.77
CA PHE A 103 11.73 10.94 4.05
C PHE A 103 12.42 11.87 5.06
N GLU A 104 13.72 11.80 5.14
CA GLU A 104 14.52 12.52 6.13
C GLU A 104 13.94 12.36 7.56
N ASP A 105 13.67 13.43 8.27
CA ASP A 105 13.10 13.46 9.62
C ASP A 105 11.57 13.52 9.66
N LYS A 106 10.91 13.31 8.52
CA LYS A 106 9.46 13.36 8.35
C LYS A 106 8.89 11.99 8.00
N PHE A 107 7.63 11.77 8.40
CA PHE A 107 6.85 10.66 7.88
C PHE A 107 5.48 11.12 7.40
N PHE A 108 4.94 10.37 6.45
CA PHE A 108 3.71 10.71 5.75
C PHE A 108 2.73 9.55 5.79
N SER A 109 1.46 9.87 5.97
CA SER A 109 0.35 8.92 5.91
C SER A 109 -0.95 9.64 5.55
N ILE A 110 -1.92 8.90 4.99
CA ILE A 110 -3.21 9.45 4.57
C ILE A 110 -4.29 8.85 5.46
N ASP A 111 -5.21 9.68 5.92
CA ASP A 111 -6.36 9.25 6.70
C ASP A 111 -7.59 8.92 5.82
N TYR A 112 -8.65 8.36 6.42
CA TYR A 112 -9.89 7.99 5.73
C TYR A 112 -10.67 9.18 5.15
N LYS A 113 -10.31 10.41 5.51
CA LYS A 113 -10.90 11.64 4.99
C LYS A 113 -10.09 12.27 3.87
N ASN A 114 -9.25 11.45 3.20
CA ASN A 114 -8.38 11.88 2.11
C ASN A 114 -7.41 13.02 2.50
N THR A 115 -7.05 13.09 3.78
CA THR A 115 -6.07 14.07 4.24
C THR A 115 -4.69 13.41 4.29
N LEU A 116 -3.80 13.87 3.42
CA LEU A 116 -2.37 13.56 3.51
C LEU A 116 -1.77 14.40 4.64
N ARG A 117 -0.99 13.77 5.48
CA ARG A 117 -0.36 14.42 6.64
C ARG A 117 1.12 14.16 6.68
N CYS A 118 1.85 15.21 7.02
CA CYS A 118 3.28 15.18 7.34
C CYS A 118 3.46 15.30 8.84
N TYR A 119 4.35 14.48 9.40
CA TYR A 119 4.70 14.52 10.81
C TYR A 119 6.20 14.43 10.99
N ASN A 120 6.74 15.06 12.03
CA ASN A 120 8.11 14.90 12.47
C ASN A 120 8.30 13.54 13.16
N ILE A 121 9.37 12.83 12.81
CA ILE A 121 9.69 11.49 13.37
C ILE A 121 10.01 11.57 14.87
N ASN A 122 10.67 12.65 15.31
CA ASN A 122 11.24 12.73 16.65
C ASN A 122 10.17 12.90 17.74
N ASP A 123 9.09 13.65 17.43
CA ASP A 123 8.07 13.98 18.42
C ASP A 123 6.62 13.77 17.94
N GLY A 124 6.43 13.43 16.66
CA GLY A 124 5.11 13.24 16.05
C GLY A 124 4.31 14.55 15.89
N SER A 125 4.94 15.72 15.94
CA SER A 125 4.26 16.99 15.61
C SER A 125 3.90 17.04 14.14
N GLU A 126 2.73 17.59 13.81
CA GLU A 126 2.29 17.78 12.42
C GLU A 126 3.09 18.92 11.79
N CYS A 127 3.70 18.67 10.62
CA CYS A 127 4.43 19.67 9.85
C CYS A 127 3.46 20.46 8.96
N TRP A 128 2.67 19.73 8.19
CA TRP A 128 1.63 20.24 7.30
C TRP A 128 0.58 19.16 7.01
N ASN A 129 -0.54 19.55 6.47
CA ASN A 129 -1.53 18.62 5.93
C ASN A 129 -2.17 19.17 4.66
N LEU A 130 -2.62 18.26 3.80
CA LEU A 130 -3.37 18.56 2.59
C LEU A 130 -4.62 17.71 2.57
N LYS A 131 -5.77 18.32 2.65
CA LYS A 131 -7.06 17.66 2.43
C LYS A 131 -7.42 17.74 0.95
N THR A 132 -7.62 16.58 0.32
CA THR A 132 -8.19 16.47 -1.02
C THR A 132 -9.70 16.26 -0.96
N GLU A 133 -10.34 16.14 -2.11
CA GLU A 133 -11.78 15.96 -2.20
C GLU A 133 -12.23 14.72 -1.39
N ASP A 134 -13.28 14.86 -0.60
CA ASP A 134 -13.79 13.86 0.34
C ASP A 134 -15.07 13.23 -0.23
N THR A 135 -15.27 11.95 0.10
CA THR A 135 -16.51 11.24 -0.21
C THR A 135 -17.22 10.83 1.07
N PHE A 136 -18.55 10.69 1.01
CA PHE A 136 -19.34 10.18 2.13
C PHE A 136 -19.06 8.70 2.42
N THR A 137 -18.43 7.98 1.49
CA THR A 137 -18.15 6.55 1.61
C THR A 137 -16.71 6.32 2.03
N ILE A 138 -16.50 5.36 2.94
CA ILE A 138 -15.16 4.92 3.34
C ILE A 138 -14.63 3.96 2.27
N ALA A 139 -13.47 4.29 1.69
CA ALA A 139 -12.81 3.43 0.72
C ALA A 139 -12.48 2.06 1.33
N SER A 140 -12.83 0.99 0.61
CA SER A 140 -12.53 -0.39 1.02
C SER A 140 -11.06 -0.78 0.82
N SER A 141 -10.32 -0.04 -0.03
CA SER A 141 -8.92 -0.25 -0.35
C SER A 141 -8.00 0.74 0.40
N LYS A 142 -6.76 0.32 0.63
CA LYS A 142 -5.74 1.23 1.16
C LYS A 142 -5.24 2.17 0.07
N PHE A 143 -5.07 3.44 0.43
CA PHE A 143 -4.47 4.43 -0.46
C PHE A 143 -3.00 4.13 -0.70
N SER A 144 -2.55 4.40 -1.90
CA SER A 144 -1.15 4.28 -2.27
C SER A 144 -0.41 5.58 -2.03
N LEU A 145 0.83 5.49 -1.60
CA LEU A 145 1.71 6.61 -1.31
C LEU A 145 3.13 6.24 -1.71
N ILE A 146 3.77 7.04 -2.55
CA ILE A 146 5.16 6.88 -2.97
C ILE A 146 5.90 8.22 -2.90
N ILE A 147 7.21 8.16 -2.74
CA ILE A 147 8.10 9.32 -2.78
C ILE A 147 9.07 9.11 -3.92
N ILE A 148 9.23 10.12 -4.77
CA ILE A 148 10.14 10.12 -5.91
C ILE A 148 10.85 11.48 -5.89
N ASN A 149 12.14 11.45 -5.62
CA ASN A 149 12.92 12.67 -5.35
C ASN A 149 12.24 13.49 -4.24
N ASP A 150 11.91 14.76 -4.50
CA ASP A 150 11.29 15.68 -3.55
C ASP A 150 9.76 15.79 -3.75
N VAL A 151 9.16 14.83 -4.48
CA VAL A 151 7.73 14.80 -4.76
C VAL A 151 7.09 13.59 -4.08
N LEU A 152 6.05 13.84 -3.32
CA LEU A 152 5.23 12.80 -2.72
C LEU A 152 3.95 12.65 -3.56
N ILE A 153 3.66 11.41 -4.00
CA ILE A 153 2.56 11.12 -4.92
C ILE A 153 1.65 10.11 -4.27
N PHE A 154 0.35 10.39 -4.29
CA PHE A 154 -0.63 9.54 -3.62
C PHE A 154 -1.95 9.43 -4.37
N SER A 155 -2.68 8.36 -4.09
CA SER A 155 -4.07 8.15 -4.52
C SER A 155 -5.03 8.41 -3.38
N ASN A 156 -6.23 8.91 -3.69
CA ASN A 156 -7.32 9.11 -2.75
C ASN A 156 -8.50 8.14 -2.99
N SER A 157 -9.61 8.29 -2.24
CA SER A 157 -10.77 7.40 -2.30
C SER A 157 -11.60 7.53 -3.59
N ILE A 158 -11.47 8.63 -4.32
CA ILE A 158 -12.14 8.86 -5.60
C ILE A 158 -11.26 8.53 -6.80
N GLY A 159 -10.03 8.06 -6.56
CA GLY A 159 -9.11 7.65 -7.61
C GLY A 159 -8.20 8.75 -8.15
N ASP A 160 -8.28 9.97 -7.63
CA ASP A 160 -7.36 11.02 -8.04
C ASP A 160 -5.93 10.67 -7.64
N ILE A 161 -5.01 10.98 -8.51
CA ILE A 161 -3.57 10.93 -8.23
C ILE A 161 -3.09 12.35 -8.04
N THR A 162 -2.55 12.63 -6.88
CA THR A 162 -2.06 13.96 -6.51
C THR A 162 -0.57 13.89 -6.19
N ALA A 163 0.19 14.81 -6.76
CA ALA A 163 1.60 15.04 -6.44
C ALA A 163 1.75 16.32 -5.64
N VAL A 164 2.54 16.27 -4.59
CA VAL A 164 2.82 17.41 -3.73
C VAL A 164 4.33 17.57 -3.52
N ASP A 165 4.74 18.79 -3.35
CA ASP A 165 6.07 19.11 -2.84
C ASP A 165 6.21 18.57 -1.41
N ILE A 166 7.24 17.79 -1.15
CA ILE A 166 7.37 17.04 0.10
C ILE A 166 7.63 17.95 1.31
N GLU A 167 8.24 19.11 1.08
CA GLU A 167 8.58 20.06 2.15
C GLU A 167 7.39 20.92 2.56
N THR A 168 6.63 21.40 1.59
CA THR A 168 5.58 22.39 1.80
C THR A 168 4.16 21.80 1.81
N GLY A 169 3.97 20.61 1.23
CA GLY A 169 2.64 20.03 1.04
C GLY A 169 1.82 20.71 -0.07
N LEU A 170 2.41 21.62 -0.85
CA LEU A 170 1.72 22.28 -1.95
C LEU A 170 1.56 21.33 -3.14
N ILE A 171 0.40 21.40 -3.78
CA ILE A 171 0.09 20.57 -4.95
C ILE A 171 0.99 21.00 -6.12
N VAL A 172 1.72 20.06 -6.69
CA VAL A 172 2.50 20.21 -7.92
C VAL A 172 1.60 19.94 -9.12
N TRP A 173 0.87 18.83 -9.08
CA TRP A 173 -0.14 18.48 -10.08
C TRP A 173 -1.18 17.53 -9.48
N GLN A 174 -2.34 17.44 -10.14
CA GLN A 174 -3.41 16.51 -9.80
C GLN A 174 -4.03 15.95 -11.08
N LEU A 175 -4.22 14.63 -11.12
CA LEU A 175 -4.85 13.92 -12.22
C LEU A 175 -6.08 13.17 -11.70
N PRO A 176 -7.31 13.59 -12.07
CA PRO A 176 -8.51 12.80 -11.84
C PRO A 176 -8.52 11.58 -12.76
N THR A 177 -8.72 10.38 -12.20
CA THR A 177 -8.82 9.13 -12.97
C THR A 177 -10.26 8.62 -13.08
N GLN A 178 -11.22 9.34 -12.55
CA GLN A 178 -12.65 9.03 -12.70
C GLN A 178 -13.40 10.23 -13.26
N SER A 179 -14.36 9.93 -14.15
CA SER A 179 -15.40 10.88 -14.49
C SER A 179 -16.40 11.00 -13.32
N SER A 180 -16.49 12.14 -12.74
CA SER A 180 -16.88 12.52 -11.39
C SER A 180 -18.34 12.41 -10.99
N SER A 181 -19.19 11.57 -11.48
CA SER A 181 -20.62 11.81 -11.15
C SER A 181 -21.43 10.68 -10.51
N ILE A 182 -20.83 9.53 -10.17
CA ILE A 182 -21.64 8.41 -9.64
C ILE A 182 -21.13 7.96 -8.28
N ILE A 183 -21.73 8.47 -7.20
CA ILE A 183 -21.43 8.15 -5.79
C ILE A 183 -21.41 6.63 -5.50
N ASN A 184 -22.24 5.83 -6.17
CA ASN A 184 -22.28 4.38 -6.01
C ASN A 184 -21.06 3.65 -6.59
N GLU A 185 -20.29 4.26 -7.46
CA GLU A 185 -19.10 3.65 -8.06
C GLU A 185 -17.85 3.83 -7.19
N THR A 186 -17.79 4.86 -6.34
CA THR A 186 -16.62 5.15 -5.51
C THR A 186 -16.38 4.10 -4.43
N TYR A 187 -17.42 3.50 -3.87
CA TYR A 187 -17.28 2.44 -2.86
C TYR A 187 -16.56 1.20 -3.40
N ASN A 188 -16.82 0.84 -4.65
CA ASN A 188 -16.24 -0.33 -5.31
C ASN A 188 -14.96 -0.01 -6.09
N PHE A 189 -14.57 1.24 -6.15
CA PHE A 189 -13.36 1.62 -6.87
C PHE A 189 -12.12 1.07 -6.18
N LYS A 190 -11.27 0.42 -6.96
CA LYS A 190 -10.00 -0.13 -6.51
C LYS A 190 -8.90 0.29 -7.46
N ILE A 191 -7.85 0.79 -6.88
CA ILE A 191 -6.61 1.13 -7.57
C ILE A 191 -5.49 0.23 -7.05
N SER A 192 -4.59 -0.18 -7.92
CA SER A 192 -3.38 -0.88 -7.53
C SER A 192 -2.44 0.08 -6.76
N LYS A 193 -1.39 -0.44 -6.17
CA LYS A 193 -0.34 0.44 -5.65
C LYS A 193 0.36 1.14 -6.80
N LEU A 194 0.73 2.39 -6.56
CA LEU A 194 1.58 3.17 -7.45
C LEU A 194 2.99 2.58 -7.42
N VAL A 195 3.58 2.40 -8.60
CA VAL A 195 4.99 1.99 -8.77
C VAL A 195 5.64 2.97 -9.72
N SER A 196 6.92 3.27 -9.53
CA SER A 196 7.65 4.20 -10.38
C SER A 196 9.01 3.65 -10.76
N ASP A 197 9.51 4.07 -11.91
CA ASP A 197 10.89 3.91 -12.36
C ASP A 197 11.76 5.18 -12.16
N GLY A 198 11.19 6.20 -11.50
CA GLY A 198 11.81 7.51 -11.28
C GLY A 198 11.34 8.59 -12.26
N ASN A 199 10.92 8.24 -13.47
CA ASN A 199 10.41 9.17 -14.50
C ASN A 199 8.91 9.05 -14.71
N SER A 200 8.38 7.83 -14.64
CA SER A 200 6.98 7.53 -14.82
C SER A 200 6.39 6.78 -13.63
N ILE A 201 5.09 6.92 -13.44
CA ILE A 201 4.29 6.19 -12.46
C ILE A 201 3.40 5.21 -13.22
N PHE A 202 3.31 3.99 -12.69
CA PHE A 202 2.50 2.92 -13.26
C PHE A 202 1.51 2.42 -12.22
N PHE A 203 0.25 2.29 -12.61
CA PHE A 203 -0.82 1.71 -11.80
C PHE A 203 -2.00 1.31 -12.67
N SER A 204 -2.87 0.48 -12.12
CA SER A 204 -4.11 0.06 -12.76
C SER A 204 -5.29 0.26 -11.82
N ASN A 205 -6.50 0.26 -12.37
CA ASN A 205 -7.73 0.29 -11.62
C ASN A 205 -8.68 -0.84 -12.06
N ASN A 206 -9.80 -1.00 -11.35
CA ASN A 206 -10.81 -1.99 -11.67
C ASN A 206 -11.85 -1.52 -12.71
N LYS A 207 -11.56 -0.43 -13.41
CA LYS A 207 -12.34 0.09 -14.55
C LYS A 207 -11.65 -0.14 -15.91
N ASN A 208 -10.77 -1.14 -15.98
CA ASN A 208 -10.02 -1.52 -17.17
C ASN A 208 -8.99 -0.47 -17.62
N GLU A 209 -8.41 0.27 -16.70
CA GLU A 209 -7.42 1.27 -17.06
C GLU A 209 -6.09 0.97 -16.38
N PHE A 210 -5.05 0.84 -17.18
CA PHE A 210 -3.66 0.78 -16.74
C PHE A 210 -2.93 2.00 -17.28
N TYR A 211 -2.42 2.82 -16.36
CA TYR A 211 -1.82 4.12 -16.65
C TYR A 211 -0.30 4.09 -16.61
N SER A 212 0.30 4.89 -17.48
CA SER A 212 1.63 5.46 -17.32
C SER A 212 1.52 6.98 -17.28
N ILE A 213 2.04 7.60 -16.24
CA ILE A 213 1.96 9.04 -16.00
C ILE A 213 3.38 9.59 -15.81
N ASP A 214 3.69 10.73 -16.41
CA ASP A 214 4.95 11.45 -16.17
C ASP A 214 4.99 12.01 -14.74
N VAL A 215 6.08 11.71 -14.01
CA VAL A 215 6.24 12.10 -12.60
C VAL A 215 6.26 13.61 -12.41
N LYS A 216 6.86 14.36 -13.35
CA LYS A 216 7.08 15.81 -13.20
C LYS A 216 5.83 16.62 -13.52
N THR A 217 5.10 16.21 -14.55
CA THR A 217 3.99 16.98 -15.12
C THR A 217 2.61 16.45 -14.78
N GLY A 218 2.52 15.18 -14.36
CA GLY A 218 1.22 14.51 -14.18
C GLY A 218 0.50 14.17 -15.47
N THR A 219 1.15 14.39 -16.62
CA THR A 219 0.54 14.07 -17.92
C THR A 219 0.55 12.56 -18.18
N THR A 220 -0.52 12.07 -18.79
CA THR A 220 -0.63 10.67 -19.16
C THR A 220 0.24 10.37 -20.38
N ASN A 221 1.21 9.46 -20.25
CA ASN A 221 2.03 8.98 -21.34
C ASN A 221 1.23 8.02 -22.25
N TRP A 222 0.54 7.06 -21.63
CA TRP A 222 -0.33 6.09 -22.30
C TRP A 222 -1.30 5.43 -21.32
N ILE A 223 -2.38 4.88 -21.86
CA ILE A 223 -3.39 4.07 -21.12
C ILE A 223 -3.62 2.78 -21.91
N ASN A 224 -3.72 1.66 -21.17
CA ASN A 224 -4.12 0.35 -21.73
C ASN A 224 -5.41 -0.15 -21.06
N ASP A 225 -6.21 -0.90 -21.81
CA ASP A 225 -7.42 -1.56 -21.32
C ASP A 225 -7.08 -2.85 -20.55
N ILE A 226 -6.71 -2.69 -19.28
CA ILE A 226 -6.34 -3.81 -18.39
C ILE A 226 -6.99 -3.64 -17.02
N ASN A 227 -7.86 -4.58 -16.65
CA ASN A 227 -8.51 -4.65 -15.35
C ASN A 227 -7.60 -5.37 -14.34
N SER A 228 -6.89 -4.63 -13.51
CA SER A 228 -6.05 -5.20 -12.46
C SER A 228 -6.11 -4.39 -11.17
N ASN A 229 -6.07 -5.07 -10.04
CA ASN A 229 -5.91 -4.46 -8.72
C ASN A 229 -4.56 -4.79 -8.10
N LEU A 230 -3.72 -5.55 -8.80
CA LEU A 230 -2.42 -5.98 -8.31
C LEU A 230 -1.36 -4.92 -8.57
N THR A 231 -0.41 -4.84 -7.66
CA THR A 231 0.75 -3.96 -7.82
C THR A 231 1.57 -4.42 -9.04
N PRO A 232 1.78 -3.59 -10.07
CA PRO A 232 2.60 -3.95 -11.21
C PRO A 232 4.07 -4.09 -10.80
N ILE A 233 4.82 -4.88 -11.57
CA ILE A 233 6.27 -5.05 -11.40
C ILE A 233 6.95 -4.42 -12.61
N VAL A 234 7.86 -3.48 -12.34
CA VAL A 234 8.65 -2.80 -13.37
C VAL A 234 10.08 -3.31 -13.30
N THR A 235 10.59 -3.84 -14.41
CA THR A 235 11.98 -4.30 -14.52
C THR A 235 12.52 -4.04 -15.91
N GLY A 236 13.67 -3.36 -15.99
CA GLY A 236 14.24 -2.94 -17.27
C GLY A 236 13.26 -2.09 -18.08
N ASN A 237 12.99 -2.51 -19.33
CA ASN A 237 12.04 -1.83 -20.22
C ASN A 237 10.64 -2.49 -20.23
N LEU A 238 10.35 -3.35 -19.26
CA LEU A 238 9.10 -4.10 -19.22
C LEU A 238 8.32 -3.84 -17.92
N ILE A 239 7.00 -3.90 -18.05
CA ILE A 239 6.05 -3.90 -16.95
C ILE A 239 5.27 -5.20 -17.00
N PHE A 240 5.14 -5.84 -15.85
CA PHE A 240 4.34 -7.04 -15.66
C PHE A 240 3.13 -6.69 -14.80
N THR A 241 1.95 -7.09 -15.24
CA THR A 241 0.73 -7.00 -14.43
C THR A 241 -0.16 -8.20 -14.69
N VAL A 242 -0.94 -8.61 -13.68
CA VAL A 242 -1.89 -9.72 -13.81
C VAL A 242 -3.30 -9.15 -13.68
N SER A 243 -4.13 -9.36 -14.69
CA SER A 243 -5.52 -8.93 -14.67
C SER A 243 -6.36 -9.73 -13.68
N ASN A 244 -7.50 -9.17 -13.27
CA ASN A 244 -8.42 -9.83 -12.35
C ASN A 244 -9.00 -11.16 -12.89
N ASP A 245 -8.87 -11.39 -14.18
CA ASP A 245 -9.29 -12.63 -14.86
C ASP A 245 -8.16 -13.64 -15.05
N GLY A 246 -6.95 -13.33 -14.53
CA GLY A 246 -5.81 -14.24 -14.51
C GLY A 246 -4.97 -14.23 -15.78
N TYR A 247 -4.95 -13.15 -16.52
CA TYR A 247 -4.02 -12.97 -17.65
C TYR A 247 -2.80 -12.16 -17.19
N LEU A 248 -1.62 -12.71 -17.45
CA LEU A 248 -0.37 -11.95 -17.36
C LEU A 248 -0.22 -11.09 -18.60
N HIS A 249 -0.08 -9.79 -18.40
CA HIS A 249 0.27 -8.83 -19.45
C HIS A 249 1.72 -8.38 -19.27
N VAL A 250 2.49 -8.46 -20.34
CA VAL A 250 3.85 -7.91 -20.43
C VAL A 250 3.78 -6.70 -21.36
N ILE A 251 4.16 -5.53 -20.86
CA ILE A 251 3.97 -4.25 -21.51
C ILE A 251 5.34 -3.58 -21.68
N GLU A 252 5.60 -3.03 -22.86
CA GLU A 252 6.74 -2.15 -23.08
C GLU A 252 6.53 -0.83 -22.34
N LYS A 253 7.45 -0.50 -21.47
CA LYS A 253 7.30 0.61 -20.52
C LYS A 253 7.08 1.97 -21.17
N ASN A 254 7.83 2.29 -22.22
CA ASN A 254 7.86 3.64 -22.79
C ASN A 254 6.64 3.96 -23.67
N LYS A 255 6.17 2.99 -24.43
CA LYS A 255 5.07 3.18 -25.40
C LYS A 255 3.75 2.54 -24.98
N GLY A 256 3.78 1.69 -23.96
CA GLY A 256 2.60 0.95 -23.54
C GLY A 256 2.21 -0.22 -24.46
N ASN A 257 3.05 -0.59 -25.43
CA ASN A 257 2.74 -1.71 -26.31
C ASN A 257 2.67 -3.02 -25.53
N ILE A 258 1.59 -3.78 -25.68
CA ILE A 258 1.48 -5.11 -25.08
C ILE A 258 2.34 -6.07 -25.90
N VAL A 259 3.42 -6.54 -25.32
CA VAL A 259 4.39 -7.45 -25.96
C VAL A 259 3.90 -8.90 -25.88
N ARG A 260 3.23 -9.25 -24.77
CA ARG A 260 2.79 -10.63 -24.53
C ARG A 260 1.60 -10.67 -23.58
N ILE A 261 0.70 -11.62 -23.83
CA ILE A 261 -0.40 -11.99 -22.93
C ILE A 261 -0.34 -13.49 -22.70
N ASN A 262 -0.38 -13.92 -21.45
CA ASN A 262 -0.42 -15.33 -21.06
C ASN A 262 -1.65 -15.61 -20.19
N ASP A 263 -2.42 -16.63 -20.53
CA ASP A 263 -3.51 -17.14 -19.71
C ASP A 263 -2.94 -18.04 -18.60
N LEU A 264 -2.89 -17.53 -17.37
CA LEU A 264 -2.40 -18.27 -16.20
C LEU A 264 -3.40 -19.30 -15.68
N TYR A 265 -4.67 -19.21 -16.13
CA TYR A 265 -5.74 -20.12 -15.74
C TYR A 265 -6.13 -21.14 -16.81
N LEU A 266 -5.32 -21.27 -17.88
CA LEU A 266 -5.59 -22.15 -19.03
C LEU A 266 -5.99 -23.58 -18.60
N ASN A 267 -5.34 -24.13 -17.56
CA ASN A 267 -5.57 -25.48 -17.06
C ASN A 267 -6.77 -25.60 -16.09
N TYR A 268 -7.44 -24.50 -15.76
CA TYR A 268 -8.61 -24.54 -14.89
C TYR A 268 -9.90 -24.68 -15.70
N LYS A 269 -10.85 -25.49 -15.18
CA LYS A 269 -12.21 -25.59 -15.76
C LYS A 269 -12.89 -24.22 -15.74
N GLU A 270 -13.66 -23.89 -16.79
CA GLU A 270 -14.31 -22.58 -16.98
C GLU A 270 -15.13 -22.12 -15.76
N LYS A 271 -15.91 -23.04 -15.18
CA LYS A 271 -16.70 -22.75 -13.96
C LYS A 271 -15.80 -22.30 -12.80
N LYS A 272 -14.63 -22.92 -12.63
CA LYS A 272 -13.69 -22.61 -11.55
C LYS A 272 -12.97 -21.28 -11.79
N ARG A 273 -12.69 -20.93 -13.05
CA ARG A 273 -12.03 -19.66 -13.40
C ARG A 273 -12.82 -18.44 -12.95
N LYS A 274 -14.16 -18.50 -12.96
CA LYS A 274 -15.04 -17.39 -12.53
C LYS A 274 -14.93 -17.08 -11.04
N ASP A 275 -14.62 -18.08 -10.23
CA ASP A 275 -14.56 -17.99 -8.77
C ASP A 275 -13.15 -17.68 -8.24
N ILE A 276 -12.10 -17.92 -9.06
CA ILE A 276 -10.71 -17.67 -8.66
C ILE A 276 -10.31 -16.26 -9.06
N LYS A 277 -9.71 -15.53 -8.11
CA LYS A 277 -9.12 -14.21 -8.37
C LYS A 277 -7.67 -14.18 -7.93
N PRO A 278 -6.80 -13.50 -8.68
CA PRO A 278 -5.43 -13.21 -8.26
C PRO A 278 -5.43 -12.36 -6.99
N VAL A 279 -4.54 -12.68 -6.05
CA VAL A 279 -4.38 -11.94 -4.78
C VAL A 279 -3.04 -11.20 -4.73
N GLY A 280 -2.02 -11.77 -5.35
CA GLY A 280 -0.69 -11.18 -5.43
C GLY A 280 0.22 -12.00 -6.33
N PHE A 281 1.23 -11.37 -6.88
CA PHE A 281 2.24 -12.06 -7.68
C PHE A 281 3.63 -11.47 -7.42
N SER A 282 4.63 -12.26 -7.73
CA SER A 282 6.03 -11.89 -7.74
C SER A 282 6.76 -12.59 -8.88
N ILE A 283 7.88 -12.04 -9.29
CA ILE A 283 8.70 -12.57 -10.38
C ILE A 283 10.14 -12.67 -9.85
N ASP A 284 10.79 -13.78 -10.12
CA ASP A 284 12.23 -13.93 -10.02
C ASP A 284 12.86 -14.05 -11.42
N ASN A 285 14.12 -14.44 -11.51
CA ASN A 285 14.85 -14.55 -12.78
C ASN A 285 14.26 -15.59 -13.75
N SER A 286 13.47 -16.54 -13.27
CA SER A 286 13.01 -17.70 -14.06
C SER A 286 11.51 -17.96 -13.98
N ASN A 287 10.88 -17.54 -12.89
CA ASN A 287 9.50 -17.91 -12.57
C ASN A 287 8.63 -16.72 -12.20
N LEU A 288 7.34 -16.87 -12.48
CA LEU A 288 6.28 -16.06 -11.92
C LEU A 288 5.54 -16.85 -10.87
N TYR A 289 5.36 -16.26 -9.69
CA TYR A 289 4.60 -16.83 -8.57
C TYR A 289 3.30 -16.06 -8.41
N LEU A 290 2.17 -16.71 -8.66
CA LEU A 290 0.84 -16.10 -8.52
C LEU A 290 0.08 -16.80 -7.40
N THR A 291 -0.38 -16.04 -6.41
CA THR A 291 -1.27 -16.53 -5.36
C THR A 291 -2.72 -16.16 -5.66
N ASN A 292 -3.65 -17.06 -5.35
CA ASN A 292 -5.06 -16.93 -5.67
C ASN A 292 -5.96 -17.02 -4.44
N THR A 293 -7.21 -16.60 -4.61
CA THR A 293 -8.25 -16.63 -3.55
C THR A 293 -8.58 -18.03 -3.05
N ASP A 294 -8.29 -19.09 -3.84
CA ASP A 294 -8.45 -20.49 -3.43
C ASP A 294 -7.28 -21.03 -2.58
N GLY A 295 -6.34 -20.15 -2.20
CA GLY A 295 -5.17 -20.50 -1.38
C GLY A 295 -4.07 -21.23 -2.13
N LYS A 296 -4.15 -21.34 -3.46
CA LYS A 296 -3.14 -21.98 -4.29
C LYS A 296 -2.15 -20.99 -4.86
N MET A 297 -0.93 -21.48 -5.11
CA MET A 297 0.10 -20.77 -5.85
C MET A 297 0.31 -21.46 -7.21
N ILE A 298 0.38 -20.65 -8.26
CA ILE A 298 0.80 -21.04 -9.61
C ILE A 298 2.25 -20.57 -9.77
N ILE A 299 3.08 -21.43 -10.36
CA ILE A 299 4.48 -21.15 -10.69
C ILE A 299 4.67 -21.34 -12.16
#